data_0dcb4256b9d1a1fd3871ec3c8b2108cf
#
_entry.id   0dcb4256b9d1a1fd3871ec3c8b2108cf
#
_cell.length_a   1.000
_cell.length_b   1.000
_cell.length_c   1.000
_cell.angle_alpha   90.00
_cell.angle_beta   90.00
_cell.angle_gamma   90.00
#
_symmetry.space_group_name_H-M   'P 1'
#
loop_
_entity.id
_entity.type
_entity.pdbx_description
1 polymer ?
#
loop_
_entity_poly.entity_id
_entity_poly.type
_entity_poly.pdbx_seq_one_letter_code
_entity_poly.pdbx_strand_id
1 'polypeptide(L)'
;MSDIIQLLPDHVANQIAAGEVVQRPASVVKELLENAIDANATEIKLIVKDAGKTLVQVIDNGKGMSVTDARLSFERHATSKIKAAEDLFQLNTKGFRGEALASIAAIAHVELKTKQEQDDLGTVIVIEGSEVKSQEVSVTPTGTSVSVKHLFFNIPARRNFLKSDTVELRHITDEFHRVALAHPNIAFVFYHNGSDLFNVPQENYRQRVVHIFGTKTNEKLVPVEEETEVLKISGFVGKPEFSKKTKSEQYFFVNQRFIKSPYLNHAIKSAFEGLLKDSYHPSYFLNLTVDPKSIDINIHPTKTEIKFDDEHTLYAILRSAVKHSLGQFNIAPILDFEQQSSFNTPYIYKNKSASTPAIEVDRSFNPFEDDTSSKNGISKKTNYNSDFKSSPAASWESLYVGLESKGNNSESDFSEVTFESEAKTESIFSDSLIETTKTTFQLQQKYIVSTLKSGMLVIDQNRAHQRILYENFLKHITIQEATSQQLLFPLQLHYTPNETKIIKDLKANLEHTGFVFSKLDTKEITITGVPVGVPESEVSIILEQLISDVENDVPDSNFSASDLLAKSMAKSLAIKNGQSLNSTEQEHMVNSLFACKEPNVSPTNRPTFITMAVDDIEKKFM
;
A
#
# COMPACT_ATOMS: atom_id res chain seq x y z
N MET A 1 -14.89 -36.17 48.93
CA MET A 1 -14.94 -35.47 47.64
C MET A 1 -13.50 -35.31 47.20
N SER A 2 -13.11 -35.81 46.04
CA SER A 2 -11.73 -35.61 45.50
C SER A 2 -11.61 -34.14 45.08
N ASP A 3 -10.51 -33.50 45.45
CA ASP A 3 -10.18 -32.13 45.04
C ASP A 3 -10.21 -32.00 43.51
N ILE A 4 -10.98 -31.06 43.01
CA ILE A 4 -11.20 -30.85 41.58
C ILE A 4 -10.06 -29.99 40.99
N ILE A 5 -9.46 -29.10 41.79
CA ILE A 5 -8.38 -28.20 41.38
C ILE A 5 -7.03 -28.94 41.52
N GLN A 6 -6.28 -29.04 40.43
CA GLN A 6 -4.95 -29.64 40.38
C GLN A 6 -3.94 -28.67 39.79
N LEU A 7 -2.71 -28.73 40.28
CA LEU A 7 -1.58 -27.98 39.71
C LEU A 7 -1.25 -28.52 38.33
N LEU A 8 -1.16 -27.67 37.33
CA LEU A 8 -0.74 -28.08 36.00
C LEU A 8 0.76 -28.43 35.98
N PRO A 9 1.16 -29.46 35.23
CA PRO A 9 2.59 -29.73 34.97
C PRO A 9 3.27 -28.50 34.35
N ASP A 10 4.52 -28.22 34.71
CA ASP A 10 5.26 -27.02 34.29
C ASP A 10 5.32 -26.87 32.77
N HIS A 11 5.49 -27.97 32.02
CA HIS A 11 5.51 -27.91 30.56
C HIS A 11 4.16 -27.43 29.96
N VAL A 12 3.02 -27.82 30.54
CA VAL A 12 1.70 -27.40 30.10
C VAL A 12 1.47 -25.93 30.45
N ALA A 13 1.84 -25.53 31.67
CA ALA A 13 1.76 -24.15 32.12
C ALA A 13 2.61 -23.23 31.22
N ASN A 14 3.82 -23.68 30.85
CA ASN A 14 4.71 -22.98 29.93
C ASN A 14 4.13 -22.86 28.52
N GLN A 15 3.48 -23.89 27.98
CA GLN A 15 2.83 -23.84 26.67
C GLN A 15 1.63 -22.90 26.64
N ILE A 16 0.83 -22.84 27.73
CA ILE A 16 -0.30 -21.92 27.85
C ILE A 16 0.21 -20.47 27.86
N ALA A 17 1.18 -20.18 28.73
CA ALA A 17 1.78 -18.85 28.82
C ALA A 17 2.51 -18.42 27.53
N ALA A 18 3.23 -19.36 26.89
CA ALA A 18 3.84 -19.11 25.58
C ALA A 18 2.79 -18.66 24.55
N GLY A 19 1.56 -19.13 24.71
CA GLY A 19 0.45 -18.77 23.88
C GLY A 19 -0.01 -17.33 23.95
N GLU A 20 0.20 -16.68 25.03
CA GLU A 20 -0.11 -15.27 25.22
C GLU A 20 0.99 -14.37 24.66
N VAL A 21 2.23 -14.80 24.73
CA VAL A 21 3.42 -14.04 24.31
C VAL A 21 3.70 -14.24 22.81
N VAL A 22 3.66 -15.49 22.33
CA VAL A 22 4.02 -15.84 20.95
C VAL A 22 2.81 -16.35 20.18
N GLN A 23 2.19 -15.49 19.43
CA GLN A 23 1.03 -15.84 18.60
C GLN A 23 1.41 -16.23 17.17
N ARG A 24 2.51 -15.73 16.64
CA ARG A 24 3.00 -15.94 15.27
C ARG A 24 4.51 -15.73 15.15
N PRO A 25 5.16 -16.10 14.01
CA PRO A 25 6.59 -15.89 13.79
C PRO A 25 7.06 -14.44 14.00
N ALA A 26 6.26 -13.47 13.61
CA ALA A 26 6.56 -12.05 13.81
C ALA A 26 6.74 -11.67 15.30
N SER A 27 6.03 -12.33 16.22
CA SER A 27 6.23 -12.12 17.66
C SER A 27 7.61 -12.56 18.12
N VAL A 28 8.10 -13.68 17.59
CA VAL A 28 9.48 -14.17 17.86
C VAL A 28 10.50 -13.16 17.34
N VAL A 29 10.34 -12.71 16.10
CA VAL A 29 11.23 -11.69 15.48
C VAL A 29 11.29 -10.44 16.33
N LYS A 30 10.15 -9.92 16.75
CA LYS A 30 10.07 -8.73 17.61
C LYS A 30 10.88 -8.91 18.89
N GLU A 31 10.60 -9.97 19.66
CA GLU A 31 11.27 -10.21 20.95
C GLU A 31 12.78 -10.41 20.80
N LEU A 32 13.23 -11.12 19.75
CA LEU A 32 14.66 -11.34 19.52
C LEU A 32 15.38 -10.06 19.08
N LEU A 33 14.77 -9.23 18.20
CA LEU A 33 15.34 -7.95 17.80
C LEU A 33 15.39 -6.96 18.98
N GLU A 34 14.34 -6.90 19.81
CA GLU A 34 14.33 -6.06 21.02
C GLU A 34 15.41 -6.51 22.02
N ASN A 35 15.66 -7.81 22.17
CA ASN A 35 16.74 -8.32 23.02
C ASN A 35 18.13 -7.95 22.49
N ALA A 36 18.35 -8.00 21.17
CA ALA A 36 19.61 -7.60 20.56
C ALA A 36 19.88 -6.09 20.78
N ILE A 37 18.83 -5.24 20.68
CA ILE A 37 18.94 -3.81 20.98
C ILE A 37 19.28 -3.56 22.46
N ASP A 38 18.59 -4.24 23.38
CA ASP A 38 18.85 -4.15 24.82
C ASP A 38 20.26 -4.68 25.19
N ALA A 39 20.87 -5.53 24.33
CA ALA A 39 22.27 -5.95 24.45
C ALA A 39 23.28 -4.91 23.91
N ASN A 40 22.82 -3.72 23.49
CA ASN A 40 23.62 -2.64 22.89
C ASN A 40 24.32 -3.06 21.59
N ALA A 41 23.68 -3.89 20.78
CA ALA A 41 24.21 -4.26 19.47
C ALA A 41 24.28 -3.06 18.52
N THR A 42 25.32 -3.00 17.71
CA THR A 42 25.50 -2.01 16.64
C THR A 42 25.20 -2.59 15.26
N GLU A 43 25.21 -3.91 15.14
CA GLU A 43 24.85 -4.66 13.93
C GLU A 43 23.97 -5.85 14.31
N ILE A 44 22.82 -5.99 13.62
CA ILE A 44 21.85 -7.05 13.85
C ILE A 44 21.50 -7.70 12.50
N LYS A 45 21.61 -9.03 12.41
CA LYS A 45 21.23 -9.82 11.24
C LYS A 45 20.02 -10.67 11.57
N LEU A 46 18.95 -10.52 10.80
CA LEU A 46 17.73 -11.33 10.85
C LEU A 46 17.75 -12.31 9.68
N ILE A 47 17.65 -13.59 9.94
CA ILE A 47 17.58 -14.66 8.93
C ILE A 47 16.28 -15.43 9.12
N VAL A 48 15.45 -15.46 8.08
CA VAL A 48 14.15 -16.13 8.10
C VAL A 48 14.06 -17.14 6.97
N LYS A 49 13.57 -18.34 7.26
CA LYS A 49 13.22 -19.35 6.25
C LYS A 49 11.74 -19.73 6.36
N ASP A 50 11.10 -19.89 5.20
CA ASP A 50 9.68 -20.29 5.08
C ASP A 50 8.77 -19.41 5.94
N ALA A 51 8.95 -18.08 5.81
CA ALA A 51 8.22 -17.08 6.58
C ALA A 51 8.24 -17.31 8.12
N GLY A 52 9.34 -17.84 8.62
CA GLY A 52 9.56 -18.09 10.04
C GLY A 52 8.97 -19.41 10.57
N LYS A 53 8.38 -20.24 9.73
CA LYS A 53 7.88 -21.58 10.11
C LYS A 53 9.02 -22.54 10.37
N THR A 54 10.06 -22.53 9.51
CA THR A 54 11.22 -23.41 9.61
C THR A 54 12.34 -22.79 10.45
N LEU A 55 12.66 -21.51 10.26
CA LEU A 55 13.73 -20.82 10.98
C LEU A 55 13.44 -19.32 11.14
N VAL A 56 13.64 -18.84 12.36
CA VAL A 56 13.89 -17.44 12.70
C VAL A 56 15.20 -17.38 13.44
N GLN A 57 16.20 -16.67 12.91
CA GLN A 57 17.49 -16.49 13.56
C GLN A 57 17.84 -15.01 13.63
N VAL A 58 18.25 -14.55 14.81
CA VAL A 58 18.80 -13.21 15.03
C VAL A 58 20.24 -13.36 15.52
N ILE A 59 21.13 -12.64 14.87
CA ILE A 59 22.57 -12.58 15.21
C ILE A 59 22.89 -11.14 15.50
N ASP A 60 23.45 -10.88 16.66
CA ASP A 60 23.88 -9.56 17.10
C ASP A 60 25.35 -9.55 17.55
N ASN A 61 25.96 -8.37 17.52
CA ASN A 61 27.30 -8.11 18.03
C ASN A 61 27.28 -7.37 19.39
N GLY A 62 26.21 -7.56 20.17
CA GLY A 62 26.05 -6.93 21.48
C GLY A 62 26.99 -7.50 22.55
N LYS A 63 26.71 -7.16 23.81
CA LYS A 63 27.58 -7.54 24.97
C LYS A 63 27.70 -9.05 25.23
N GLY A 64 26.84 -9.87 24.63
CA GLY A 64 26.79 -11.29 24.92
C GLY A 64 26.31 -11.63 26.34
N MET A 65 26.42 -12.91 26.71
CA MET A 65 26.02 -13.43 28.01
C MET A 65 27.10 -14.35 28.58
N SER A 66 27.26 -14.38 29.91
CA SER A 66 28.03 -15.40 30.58
C SER A 66 27.38 -16.79 30.45
N VAL A 67 28.13 -17.86 30.73
CA VAL A 67 27.60 -19.22 30.69
C VAL A 67 26.38 -19.39 31.59
N THR A 68 26.42 -18.78 32.78
CA THR A 68 25.33 -18.81 33.76
C THR A 68 24.12 -17.97 33.28
N ASP A 69 24.34 -16.76 32.81
CA ASP A 69 23.25 -15.89 32.30
C ASP A 69 22.57 -16.50 31.07
N ALA A 70 23.33 -17.12 30.17
CA ALA A 70 22.83 -17.82 29.01
C ALA A 70 21.86 -18.94 29.40
N ARG A 71 22.16 -19.68 30.45
CA ARG A 71 21.27 -20.73 31.00
C ARG A 71 20.03 -20.10 31.64
N LEU A 72 20.22 -19.10 32.53
CA LEU A 72 19.15 -18.40 33.24
C LEU A 72 18.19 -17.64 32.31
N SER A 73 18.66 -17.23 31.12
CA SER A 73 17.82 -16.50 30.16
C SER A 73 16.61 -17.30 29.66
N PHE A 74 16.59 -18.61 29.85
CA PHE A 74 15.48 -19.50 29.54
C PHE A 74 14.58 -19.84 30.72
N GLU A 75 14.94 -19.35 31.93
CA GLU A 75 14.08 -19.48 33.10
C GLU A 75 13.03 -18.35 33.11
N ARG A 76 11.83 -18.67 33.62
CA ARG A 76 10.77 -17.66 33.74
C ARG A 76 11.11 -16.67 34.84
N HIS A 77 10.74 -15.41 34.61
CA HIS A 77 10.97 -14.32 35.52
C HIS A 77 12.46 -13.99 35.77
N ALA A 78 13.37 -14.57 34.98
CA ALA A 78 14.77 -14.21 35.00
C ALA A 78 15.02 -13.01 34.08
N THR A 79 15.43 -11.90 34.64
CA THR A 79 15.71 -10.67 33.87
C THR A 79 16.87 -9.90 34.49
N SER A 80 17.67 -9.30 33.63
CA SER A 80 18.73 -8.35 34.03
C SER A 80 18.28 -6.88 34.01
N LYS A 81 17.00 -6.63 33.62
CA LYS A 81 16.52 -5.30 33.22
C LYS A 81 15.78 -4.57 34.35
N ILE A 82 15.21 -5.28 35.30
CA ILE A 82 14.52 -4.74 36.48
C ILE A 82 14.98 -5.49 37.71
N LYS A 83 15.10 -4.81 38.85
CA LYS A 83 15.48 -5.38 40.15
C LYS A 83 14.46 -5.06 41.23
N ALA A 84 13.76 -3.96 41.11
CA ALA A 84 12.76 -3.47 42.07
C ALA A 84 11.47 -3.05 41.37
N ALA A 85 10.39 -2.93 42.15
CA ALA A 85 9.08 -2.51 41.61
C ALA A 85 9.10 -1.07 41.07
N GLU A 86 9.95 -0.22 41.62
CA GLU A 86 10.14 1.17 41.22
C GLU A 86 10.70 1.28 39.79
N ASP A 87 11.49 0.29 39.34
CA ASP A 87 12.06 0.25 37.98
C ASP A 87 10.97 0.15 36.90
N LEU A 88 9.78 -0.35 37.26
CA LEU A 88 8.64 -0.44 36.34
C LEU A 88 8.13 0.93 35.87
N PHE A 89 8.34 1.98 36.67
CA PHE A 89 7.94 3.36 36.34
C PHE A 89 9.02 4.13 35.58
N GLN A 90 10.19 3.53 35.34
CA GLN A 90 11.31 4.16 34.64
C GLN A 90 11.89 3.24 33.55
N LEU A 91 11.03 2.51 32.85
CA LEU A 91 11.44 1.52 31.86
C LEU A 91 12.08 2.17 30.63
N ASN A 92 13.42 2.05 30.52
CA ASN A 92 14.19 2.44 29.35
C ASN A 92 14.47 1.27 28.41
N THR A 93 14.30 0.02 28.86
CA THR A 93 14.53 -1.20 28.06
C THR A 93 13.28 -1.65 27.31
N LYS A 94 13.46 -2.33 26.18
CA LYS A 94 12.34 -2.84 25.37
C LYS A 94 11.62 -4.02 26.04
N GLY A 95 12.37 -4.95 26.63
CA GLY A 95 11.84 -6.05 27.43
C GLY A 95 12.09 -5.85 28.93
N PHE A 96 11.24 -6.41 29.79
CA PHE A 96 11.43 -6.37 31.25
C PHE A 96 10.92 -7.60 32.00
N ARG A 97 9.99 -8.40 31.41
CA ARG A 97 9.30 -9.50 32.10
C ARG A 97 10.13 -10.78 32.31
N GLY A 98 11.19 -10.98 31.51
CA GLY A 98 12.02 -12.21 31.56
C GLY A 98 11.24 -13.48 31.17
N GLU A 99 10.31 -13.38 30.23
CA GLU A 99 9.45 -14.52 29.84
C GLU A 99 9.56 -14.88 28.35
N ALA A 100 10.12 -14.01 27.50
CA ALA A 100 10.09 -14.18 26.07
C ALA A 100 10.87 -15.41 25.60
N LEU A 101 12.14 -15.56 26.02
CA LEU A 101 12.96 -16.72 25.61
C LEU A 101 12.43 -18.03 26.20
N ALA A 102 11.97 -18.04 27.45
CA ALA A 102 11.33 -19.19 28.08
C ALA A 102 10.06 -19.63 27.31
N SER A 103 9.24 -18.66 26.90
CA SER A 103 8.03 -18.90 26.11
C SER A 103 8.35 -19.44 24.70
N ILE A 104 9.37 -18.89 24.02
CA ILE A 104 9.81 -19.37 22.72
C ILE A 104 10.36 -20.80 22.83
N ALA A 105 11.18 -21.09 23.84
CA ALA A 105 11.77 -22.40 24.06
C ALA A 105 10.73 -23.49 24.39
N ALA A 106 9.59 -23.09 24.97
CA ALA A 106 8.48 -24.04 25.26
C ALA A 106 7.78 -24.55 23.99
N ILE A 107 7.86 -23.81 22.86
CA ILE A 107 7.08 -24.09 21.65
C ILE A 107 7.92 -24.27 20.39
N ALA A 108 9.24 -24.23 20.51
CA ALA A 108 10.18 -24.35 19.41
C ALA A 108 11.45 -25.09 19.82
N HIS A 109 12.28 -25.43 18.84
CA HIS A 109 13.66 -25.87 19.05
C HIS A 109 14.55 -24.62 19.01
N VAL A 110 15.23 -24.32 20.11
CA VAL A 110 16.05 -23.11 20.23
C VAL A 110 17.51 -23.49 20.38
N GLU A 111 18.36 -22.84 19.56
CA GLU A 111 19.82 -22.93 19.69
C GLU A 111 20.34 -21.50 19.98
N LEU A 112 20.95 -21.31 21.12
CA LEU A 112 21.57 -20.08 21.55
C LEU A 112 23.07 -20.24 21.55
N LYS A 113 23.79 -19.33 20.88
CA LYS A 113 25.26 -19.18 20.92
C LYS A 113 25.59 -17.81 21.42
N THR A 114 26.44 -17.70 22.43
CA THR A 114 26.78 -16.39 22.99
C THR A 114 28.18 -16.38 23.57
N LYS A 115 28.80 -15.20 23.52
CA LYS A 115 30.12 -14.96 24.09
C LYS A 115 30.22 -13.50 24.52
N GLN A 116 30.77 -13.23 25.71
CA GLN A 116 31.15 -11.91 26.13
C GLN A 116 32.51 -11.50 25.55
N GLU A 117 32.81 -10.21 25.47
CA GLU A 117 34.07 -9.71 24.91
C GLU A 117 35.29 -10.21 25.67
N GLN A 118 35.17 -10.35 27.00
CA GLN A 118 36.24 -10.77 27.91
C GLN A 118 36.48 -12.27 27.95
N ASP A 119 35.59 -13.08 27.34
CA ASP A 119 35.69 -14.55 27.35
C ASP A 119 36.47 -15.04 26.12
N ASP A 120 37.34 -16.04 26.29
CA ASP A 120 38.05 -16.67 25.17
C ASP A 120 37.12 -17.60 24.37
N LEU A 121 36.24 -18.29 25.06
CA LEU A 121 35.30 -19.27 24.49
C LEU A 121 33.87 -18.90 24.83
N GLY A 122 32.96 -19.12 23.90
CA GLY A 122 31.53 -18.93 24.12
C GLY A 122 30.83 -20.24 24.52
N THR A 123 29.53 -20.12 24.74
CA THR A 123 28.68 -21.27 25.07
C THR A 123 27.59 -21.44 24.01
N VAL A 124 27.24 -22.72 23.74
CA VAL A 124 26.12 -23.14 22.91
C VAL A 124 25.13 -23.87 23.79
N ILE A 125 23.89 -23.48 23.78
CA ILE A 125 22.78 -24.14 24.49
C ILE A 125 21.73 -24.56 23.47
N VAL A 126 21.31 -25.82 23.53
CA VAL A 126 20.22 -26.36 22.72
C VAL A 126 19.06 -26.74 23.64
N ILE A 127 17.87 -26.22 23.33
CA ILE A 127 16.65 -26.44 24.12
C ILE A 127 15.52 -26.86 23.19
N GLU A 128 14.76 -27.85 23.61
CA GLU A 128 13.60 -28.37 22.89
C GLU A 128 12.43 -28.56 23.86
N GLY A 129 11.33 -27.81 23.65
CA GLY A 129 10.12 -27.92 24.47
C GLY A 129 10.35 -27.67 25.96
N SER A 130 11.14 -26.65 26.31
CA SER A 130 11.61 -26.28 27.66
C SER A 130 12.67 -27.20 28.27
N GLU A 131 13.09 -28.26 27.58
CA GLU A 131 14.16 -29.15 28.08
C GLU A 131 15.50 -28.79 27.47
N VAL A 132 16.54 -28.60 28.29
CA VAL A 132 17.90 -28.42 27.81
C VAL A 132 18.47 -29.74 27.36
N LYS A 133 18.80 -29.86 26.08
CA LYS A 133 19.36 -31.04 25.46
C LYS A 133 20.87 -31.07 25.55
N SER A 134 21.54 -29.95 25.33
CA SER A 134 22.98 -29.80 25.49
C SER A 134 23.38 -28.40 25.90
N GLN A 135 24.51 -28.30 26.60
CA GLN A 135 25.21 -27.05 26.89
C GLN A 135 26.71 -27.34 26.74
N GLU A 136 27.33 -26.72 25.76
CA GLU A 136 28.70 -26.99 25.36
C GLU A 136 29.48 -25.70 25.16
N VAL A 137 30.79 -25.79 25.34
CA VAL A 137 31.72 -24.71 25.05
C VAL A 137 32.02 -24.72 23.56
N SER A 138 32.01 -23.57 22.91
CA SER A 138 32.24 -23.45 21.48
C SER A 138 32.95 -22.13 21.12
N VAL A 139 33.68 -22.17 20.02
CA VAL A 139 34.26 -20.94 19.44
C VAL A 139 33.16 -20.16 18.74
N THR A 140 32.79 -19.03 19.29
CA THR A 140 31.76 -18.12 18.75
C THR A 140 32.30 -16.68 18.72
N PRO A 141 31.82 -15.83 17.80
CA PRO A 141 32.10 -14.40 17.85
C PRO A 141 31.47 -13.76 19.09
N THR A 142 31.95 -12.58 19.49
CA THR A 142 31.33 -11.77 20.55
C THR A 142 29.92 -11.37 20.14
N GLY A 143 28.95 -11.42 21.09
CA GLY A 143 27.55 -11.14 20.86
C GLY A 143 26.67 -12.39 21.08
N THR A 144 25.48 -12.39 20.49
CA THR A 144 24.52 -13.49 20.65
C THR A 144 23.92 -13.88 19.31
N SER A 145 23.74 -15.19 19.10
CA SER A 145 22.97 -15.76 17.99
C SER A 145 21.90 -16.67 18.56
N VAL A 146 20.63 -16.32 18.32
CA VAL A 146 19.47 -17.14 18.72
C VAL A 146 18.79 -17.65 17.48
N SER A 147 18.75 -18.99 17.33
CA SER A 147 18.08 -19.69 16.23
C SER A 147 16.85 -20.41 16.77
N VAL A 148 15.68 -20.02 16.31
CA VAL A 148 14.38 -20.63 16.63
C VAL A 148 13.94 -21.46 15.44
N LYS A 149 13.88 -22.77 15.61
CA LYS A 149 13.56 -23.74 14.56
C LYS A 149 12.23 -24.42 14.86
N HIS A 150 11.48 -24.77 13.81
CA HIS A 150 10.23 -25.53 13.89
C HIS A 150 9.22 -24.96 14.89
N LEU A 151 8.93 -23.66 14.77
CA LEU A 151 7.98 -22.98 15.63
C LEU A 151 6.62 -23.70 15.67
N PHE A 152 6.06 -23.88 16.86
CA PHE A 152 4.83 -24.64 17.14
C PHE A 152 4.91 -26.14 16.84
N PHE A 153 6.12 -26.75 16.91
CA PHE A 153 6.28 -28.19 16.62
C PHE A 153 5.39 -29.07 17.53
N ASN A 154 5.19 -28.67 18.78
CA ASN A 154 4.41 -29.37 19.80
C ASN A 154 2.99 -28.82 19.98
N ILE A 155 2.54 -27.86 19.15
CA ILE A 155 1.20 -27.28 19.17
C ILE A 155 0.60 -27.31 17.74
N PRO A 156 0.14 -28.49 17.24
CA PRO A 156 -0.35 -28.62 15.86
C PRO A 156 -1.50 -27.66 15.52
N ALA A 157 -2.39 -27.41 16.46
CA ALA A 157 -3.51 -26.47 16.27
C ALA A 157 -3.01 -25.08 15.85
N ARG A 158 -2.01 -24.52 16.56
CA ARG A 158 -1.44 -23.21 16.21
C ARG A 158 -0.71 -23.20 14.90
N ARG A 159 0.03 -24.27 14.59
CA ARG A 159 0.70 -24.39 13.29
C ARG A 159 -0.30 -24.35 12.14
N ASN A 160 -1.49 -24.94 12.30
CA ASN A 160 -2.56 -24.92 11.31
C ASN A 160 -3.26 -23.55 11.20
N PHE A 161 -3.20 -22.71 12.24
CA PHE A 161 -3.73 -21.33 12.21
C PHE A 161 -2.79 -20.32 11.58
N LEU A 162 -1.52 -20.69 11.27
CA LEU A 162 -0.62 -19.81 10.54
C LEU A 162 -1.16 -19.56 9.14
N LYS A 163 -1.11 -18.31 8.73
CA LYS A 163 -1.55 -17.87 7.40
C LYS A 163 -0.54 -18.32 6.32
N SER A 164 -0.78 -17.87 5.08
CA SER A 164 0.15 -18.11 3.97
C SER A 164 1.52 -17.50 4.27
N ASP A 165 2.56 -18.02 3.61
CA ASP A 165 3.94 -17.55 3.79
C ASP A 165 4.08 -16.06 3.46
N THR A 166 3.35 -15.57 2.45
CA THR A 166 3.33 -14.16 2.09
C THR A 166 2.80 -13.28 3.23
N VAL A 167 1.73 -13.72 3.89
CA VAL A 167 1.11 -12.98 5.00
C VAL A 167 1.99 -13.00 6.25
N GLU A 168 2.56 -14.17 6.60
CA GLU A 168 3.46 -14.25 7.76
C GLU A 168 4.76 -13.48 7.52
N LEU A 169 5.32 -13.52 6.30
CA LEU A 169 6.49 -12.72 5.94
C LEU A 169 6.21 -11.23 6.04
N ARG A 170 5.04 -10.77 5.60
CA ARG A 170 4.62 -9.38 5.76
C ARG A 170 4.59 -8.97 7.23
N HIS A 171 4.00 -9.77 8.11
CA HIS A 171 3.99 -9.45 9.54
C HIS A 171 5.42 -9.38 10.12
N ILE A 172 6.33 -10.25 9.67
CA ILE A 172 7.74 -10.20 10.04
C ILE A 172 8.39 -8.90 9.54
N THR A 173 8.12 -8.54 8.28
CA THR A 173 8.63 -7.30 7.67
C THR A 173 8.11 -6.07 8.39
N ASP A 174 6.83 -6.04 8.78
CA ASP A 174 6.25 -4.95 9.55
C ASP A 174 6.95 -4.77 10.92
N GLU A 175 7.24 -5.86 11.64
CA GLU A 175 7.98 -5.78 12.90
C GLU A 175 9.43 -5.35 12.68
N PHE A 176 10.07 -5.84 11.62
CA PHE A 176 11.41 -5.39 11.23
C PHE A 176 11.44 -3.88 10.92
N HIS A 177 10.46 -3.36 10.15
CA HIS A 177 10.35 -1.93 9.87
C HIS A 177 10.18 -1.10 11.15
N ARG A 178 9.33 -1.55 12.07
CA ARG A 178 9.11 -0.87 13.37
C ARG A 178 10.40 -0.75 14.18
N VAL A 179 11.16 -1.82 14.23
CA VAL A 179 12.42 -1.86 14.97
C VAL A 179 13.51 -1.05 14.25
N ALA A 180 13.68 -1.23 12.94
CA ALA A 180 14.71 -0.56 12.16
C ALA A 180 14.50 0.96 12.08
N LEU A 181 13.24 1.43 12.01
CA LEU A 181 12.89 2.85 12.06
C LEU A 181 13.16 3.47 13.44
N ALA A 182 12.85 2.75 14.51
CA ALA A 182 13.08 3.24 15.88
C ALA A 182 14.58 3.41 16.20
N HIS A 183 15.47 2.66 15.52
CA HIS A 183 16.90 2.60 15.82
C HIS A 183 17.78 2.85 14.58
N PRO A 184 17.79 4.08 14.01
CA PRO A 184 18.58 4.40 12.82
C PRO A 184 20.09 4.31 13.04
N ASN A 185 20.55 4.35 14.29
CA ASN A 185 21.94 4.20 14.71
C ASN A 185 22.46 2.76 14.75
N ILE A 186 21.62 1.77 14.43
CA ILE A 186 21.98 0.35 14.36
C ILE A 186 21.91 -0.11 12.89
N ALA A 187 22.91 -0.86 12.45
CA ALA A 187 22.87 -1.51 11.14
C ALA A 187 22.02 -2.78 11.18
N PHE A 188 21.13 -2.94 10.22
CA PHE A 188 20.28 -4.13 10.12
C PHE A 188 20.41 -4.79 8.76
N VAL A 189 20.49 -6.13 8.76
CA VAL A 189 20.41 -6.93 7.54
C VAL A 189 19.30 -7.96 7.71
N PHE A 190 18.42 -8.10 6.71
CA PHE A 190 17.34 -9.07 6.74
C PHE A 190 17.42 -10.00 5.53
N TYR A 191 17.63 -11.29 5.80
CA TYR A 191 17.67 -12.36 4.81
C TYR A 191 16.39 -13.20 4.85
N HIS A 192 15.81 -13.47 3.69
CA HIS A 192 14.71 -14.42 3.55
C HIS A 192 15.04 -15.47 2.50
N ASN A 193 15.02 -16.75 2.90
CA ASN A 193 15.35 -17.90 2.03
C ASN A 193 16.68 -17.72 1.26
N GLY A 194 17.68 -17.12 1.90
CA GLY A 194 19.01 -16.88 1.33
C GLY A 194 19.14 -15.63 0.45
N SER A 195 18.07 -14.88 0.26
CA SER A 195 18.09 -13.60 -0.48
C SER A 195 18.05 -12.43 0.49
N ASP A 196 18.77 -11.35 0.16
CA ASP A 196 18.74 -10.09 0.89
C ASP A 196 17.42 -9.38 0.63
N LEU A 197 16.60 -9.19 1.69
CA LEU A 197 15.41 -8.35 1.59
C LEU A 197 15.73 -6.88 1.92
N PHE A 198 16.46 -6.67 3.00
CA PHE A 198 16.87 -5.35 3.45
C PHE A 198 18.31 -5.37 3.93
N ASN A 199 19.05 -4.33 3.54
CA ASN A 199 20.39 -4.03 4.06
C ASN A 199 20.44 -2.54 4.33
N VAL A 200 20.26 -2.16 5.60
CA VAL A 200 20.15 -0.77 6.05
C VAL A 200 21.32 -0.47 7.00
N PRO A 201 22.31 0.33 6.56
CA PRO A 201 23.46 0.68 7.37
C PRO A 201 23.07 1.62 8.51
N GLN A 202 24.01 1.90 9.41
CA GLN A 202 23.88 2.99 10.39
C GLN A 202 23.79 4.33 9.66
N GLU A 203 22.75 5.11 9.96
CA GLU A 203 22.43 6.31 9.20
C GLU A 203 21.50 7.26 9.98
N ASN A 204 21.22 8.46 9.42
CA ASN A 204 20.24 9.35 10.01
C ASN A 204 18.79 8.89 9.75
N TYR A 205 17.84 9.43 10.53
CA TYR A 205 16.44 8.98 10.48
C TYR A 205 15.80 9.14 9.08
N ARG A 206 16.11 10.24 8.37
CA ARG A 206 15.60 10.48 7.03
C ARG A 206 16.10 9.43 6.02
N GLN A 207 17.40 9.15 6.05
CA GLN A 207 17.99 8.13 5.20
C GLN A 207 17.41 6.75 5.51
N ARG A 208 17.17 6.44 6.81
CA ARG A 208 16.53 5.20 7.23
C ARG A 208 15.13 5.02 6.62
N VAL A 209 14.30 6.06 6.66
CA VAL A 209 12.97 6.03 6.03
C VAL A 209 13.10 5.81 4.51
N VAL A 210 14.04 6.50 3.87
CA VAL A 210 14.27 6.39 2.42
C VAL A 210 14.80 5.01 2.02
N HIS A 211 15.70 4.41 2.79
CA HIS A 211 16.21 3.06 2.51
C HIS A 211 15.13 1.97 2.66
N ILE A 212 14.23 2.12 3.64
CA ILE A 212 13.14 1.16 3.86
C ILE A 212 12.03 1.30 2.81
N PHE A 213 11.59 2.54 2.50
CA PHE A 213 10.42 2.82 1.65
C PHE A 213 10.77 3.26 0.22
N GLY A 214 12.05 3.28 -0.13
CA GLY A 214 12.53 3.61 -1.46
C GLY A 214 12.90 5.08 -1.65
N THR A 215 13.73 5.35 -2.66
CA THR A 215 14.36 6.66 -2.92
C THR A 215 13.35 7.77 -3.23
N LYS A 216 12.24 7.44 -3.91
CA LYS A 216 11.15 8.40 -4.19
C LYS A 216 10.48 8.96 -2.93
N THR A 217 10.62 8.30 -1.79
CA THR A 217 10.07 8.77 -0.52
C THR A 217 10.76 10.05 -0.05
N ASN A 218 12.02 10.28 -0.43
CA ASN A 218 12.76 11.47 -0.03
C ASN A 218 12.09 12.80 -0.45
N GLU A 219 11.48 12.83 -1.64
CA GLU A 219 10.80 14.02 -2.18
C GLU A 219 9.43 14.27 -1.54
N LYS A 220 8.87 13.22 -0.95
CA LYS A 220 7.54 13.24 -0.35
C LYS A 220 7.54 13.70 1.11
N LEU A 221 8.70 13.73 1.76
CA LEU A 221 8.82 13.96 3.21
C LEU A 221 8.93 15.44 3.54
N VAL A 222 8.06 15.89 4.44
CA VAL A 222 8.09 17.19 5.11
C VAL A 222 8.59 17.00 6.54
N PRO A 223 9.66 17.68 6.98
CA PRO A 223 10.14 17.56 8.35
C PRO A 223 9.16 18.19 9.34
N VAL A 224 9.03 17.56 10.49
CA VAL A 224 8.25 18.04 11.63
C VAL A 224 9.18 18.05 12.84
N GLU A 225 9.45 19.23 13.38
CA GLU A 225 10.23 19.42 14.59
C GLU A 225 9.50 20.42 15.49
N GLU A 226 9.25 20.03 16.72
CA GLU A 226 8.66 20.88 17.75
C GLU A 226 9.20 20.46 19.10
N GLU A 227 9.59 21.40 19.91
CA GLU A 227 10.10 21.15 21.25
C GLU A 227 9.33 22.01 22.26
N THR A 228 8.67 21.35 23.18
CA THR A 228 7.92 21.96 24.27
C THR A 228 8.40 21.38 25.60
N GLU A 229 7.99 21.95 26.70
CA GLU A 229 8.32 21.43 28.05
C GLU A 229 7.76 20.01 28.30
N VAL A 230 6.68 19.64 27.62
CA VAL A 230 5.96 18.37 27.82
C VAL A 230 6.37 17.31 26.82
N LEU A 231 6.70 17.71 25.58
CA LEU A 231 6.86 16.83 24.45
C LEU A 231 7.87 17.38 23.46
N LYS A 232 8.77 16.50 23.00
CA LYS A 232 9.62 16.78 21.83
C LYS A 232 9.13 15.88 20.68
N ILE A 233 8.76 16.51 19.56
CA ILE A 233 8.37 15.86 18.31
C ILE A 233 9.50 16.00 17.33
N SER A 234 9.86 14.92 16.65
CA SER A 234 10.79 14.92 15.53
C SER A 234 10.39 13.89 14.50
N GLY A 235 10.64 14.15 13.23
CA GLY A 235 10.37 13.18 12.18
C GLY A 235 9.82 13.80 10.90
N PHE A 236 8.96 13.07 10.22
CA PHE A 236 8.49 13.44 8.89
C PHE A 236 7.02 13.10 8.71
N VAL A 237 6.31 13.93 7.94
CA VAL A 237 4.99 13.63 7.38
C VAL A 237 5.06 13.66 5.87
N GLY A 238 4.21 12.89 5.20
CA GLY A 238 4.12 12.90 3.74
C GLY A 238 3.37 14.13 3.24
N LYS A 239 3.77 14.68 2.10
CA LYS A 239 3.02 15.74 1.42
C LYS A 239 1.60 15.24 1.06
N PRO A 240 0.57 16.08 1.12
CA PRO A 240 -0.83 15.70 0.84
C PRO A 240 -1.05 15.02 -0.52
N GLU A 241 -0.32 15.46 -1.55
CA GLU A 241 -0.40 14.93 -2.92
C GLU A 241 0.00 13.45 -3.04
N PHE A 242 0.85 12.96 -2.13
CA PHE A 242 1.32 11.56 -2.09
C PHE A 242 0.57 10.70 -1.07
N SER A 243 -0.55 11.19 -0.54
CA SER A 243 -1.38 10.43 0.40
C SER A 243 -1.99 9.20 -0.26
N LYS A 244 -2.07 8.10 0.47
CA LYS A 244 -2.54 6.79 -0.02
C LYS A 244 -3.94 6.47 0.49
N LYS A 245 -4.68 5.63 -0.25
CA LYS A 245 -5.95 5.07 0.24
C LYS A 245 -5.76 4.07 1.38
N THR A 246 -4.55 3.52 1.50
CA THR A 246 -4.18 2.53 2.51
C THR A 246 -3.44 3.18 3.67
N LYS A 247 -3.56 2.57 4.87
CA LYS A 247 -2.89 3.03 6.11
C LYS A 247 -1.48 2.43 6.25
N SER A 248 -0.73 2.23 5.17
CA SER A 248 0.49 1.42 5.17
C SER A 248 1.72 2.10 5.77
N GLU A 249 1.84 3.42 5.71
CA GLU A 249 3.05 4.14 6.12
C GLU A 249 2.75 5.07 7.30
N GLN A 250 2.32 4.50 8.42
CA GLN A 250 1.91 5.25 9.60
C GLN A 250 2.68 4.76 10.83
N TYR A 251 3.73 5.49 11.19
CA TYR A 251 4.63 5.10 12.28
C TYR A 251 4.73 6.19 13.34
N PHE A 252 4.28 5.83 14.54
CA PHE A 252 4.52 6.59 15.76
C PHE A 252 5.50 5.86 16.65
N PHE A 253 6.46 6.59 17.17
CA PHE A 253 7.36 6.10 18.20
C PHE A 253 7.28 7.01 19.42
N VAL A 254 7.14 6.41 20.59
CA VAL A 254 7.25 7.10 21.88
C VAL A 254 8.45 6.52 22.62
N ASN A 255 9.42 7.36 22.93
CA ASN A 255 10.69 6.93 23.54
C ASN A 255 11.29 5.72 22.79
N GLN A 256 11.37 5.83 21.44
CA GLN A 256 11.85 4.78 20.51
C GLN A 256 11.02 3.49 20.50
N ARG A 257 9.82 3.46 21.09
CA ARG A 257 8.90 2.31 21.04
C ARG A 257 7.77 2.59 20.08
N PHE A 258 7.51 1.67 19.15
CA PHE A 258 6.38 1.76 18.23
C PHE A 258 5.04 1.66 18.98
N ILE A 259 4.15 2.60 18.71
CA ILE A 259 2.80 2.62 19.28
C ILE A 259 1.72 2.73 18.21
N LYS A 260 0.55 2.22 18.55
CA LYS A 260 -0.71 2.43 17.81
C LYS A 260 -1.65 3.24 18.69
N SER A 261 -1.93 4.48 18.32
CA SER A 261 -2.91 5.32 19.00
C SER A 261 -3.90 5.86 17.96
N PRO A 262 -5.15 5.42 17.99
CA PRO A 262 -6.21 5.99 17.16
C PRO A 262 -6.40 7.49 17.40
N TYR A 263 -6.19 7.93 18.63
CA TYR A 263 -6.33 9.32 19.04
C TYR A 263 -5.26 10.23 18.42
N LEU A 264 -3.98 9.83 18.49
CA LEU A 264 -2.88 10.57 17.85
C LEU A 264 -2.97 10.49 16.31
N ASN A 265 -3.42 9.37 15.77
CA ASN A 265 -3.69 9.28 14.32
C ASN A 265 -4.78 10.27 13.88
N HIS A 266 -5.83 10.46 14.70
CA HIS A 266 -6.85 11.47 14.44
C HIS A 266 -6.28 12.89 14.50
N ALA A 267 -5.34 13.19 15.40
CA ALA A 267 -4.67 14.48 15.47
C ALA A 267 -3.96 14.83 14.16
N ILE A 268 -3.20 13.86 13.60
CA ILE A 268 -2.54 14.05 12.30
C ILE A 268 -3.58 14.21 11.19
N LYS A 269 -4.59 13.34 11.12
CA LYS A 269 -5.63 13.46 10.11
C LYS A 269 -6.32 14.82 10.15
N SER A 270 -6.58 15.34 11.35
CA SER A 270 -7.17 16.68 11.55
C SER A 270 -6.21 17.81 11.13
N ALA A 271 -4.88 17.63 11.24
CA ALA A 271 -3.92 18.60 10.72
C ALA A 271 -3.91 18.67 9.19
N PHE A 272 -4.27 17.58 8.53
CA PHE A 272 -4.42 17.51 7.07
C PHE A 272 -5.83 17.88 6.55
N GLU A 273 -6.73 18.36 7.42
CA GLU A 273 -8.09 18.72 7.04
C GLU A 273 -8.09 19.79 5.94
N GLY A 274 -8.88 19.58 4.90
CA GLY A 274 -8.91 20.44 3.70
C GLY A 274 -7.78 20.20 2.69
N LEU A 275 -6.75 19.39 3.02
CA LEU A 275 -5.64 19.08 2.12
C LEU A 275 -5.73 17.67 1.52
N LEU A 276 -6.49 16.78 2.14
CA LEU A 276 -6.64 15.38 1.69
C LEU A 276 -7.96 15.19 0.95
N LYS A 277 -7.94 14.34 -0.07
CA LYS A 277 -9.16 13.80 -0.67
C LYS A 277 -9.84 12.83 0.30
N ASP A 278 -11.16 12.71 0.19
CA ASP A 278 -11.92 11.75 0.99
C ASP A 278 -11.34 10.33 0.83
N SER A 279 -11.28 9.60 1.96
CA SER A 279 -10.74 8.23 2.04
C SER A 279 -9.22 8.10 1.86
N TYR A 280 -8.47 9.19 1.79
CA TYR A 280 -7.00 9.14 1.75
C TYR A 280 -6.42 9.27 3.16
N HIS A 281 -5.28 8.62 3.37
CA HIS A 281 -4.56 8.62 4.64
C HIS A 281 -3.16 9.21 4.44
N PRO A 282 -2.73 10.13 5.32
CA PRO A 282 -1.37 10.66 5.27
C PRO A 282 -0.36 9.61 5.72
N SER A 283 0.82 9.62 5.11
CA SER A 283 1.99 8.89 5.61
C SER A 283 2.69 9.73 6.68
N TYR A 284 3.20 9.08 7.73
CA TYR A 284 3.98 9.78 8.76
C TYR A 284 4.95 8.85 9.48
N PHE A 285 6.07 9.42 9.90
CA PHE A 285 7.18 8.78 10.61
C PHE A 285 7.59 9.72 11.72
N LEU A 286 6.96 9.61 12.90
CA LEU A 286 7.09 10.57 13.98
C LEU A 286 7.64 9.93 15.24
N ASN A 287 8.64 10.57 15.82
CA ASN A 287 9.23 10.25 17.11
C ASN A 287 8.76 11.28 18.13
N LEU A 288 8.17 10.79 19.21
CA LEU A 288 7.74 11.57 20.35
C LEU A 288 8.62 11.19 21.55
N THR A 289 9.31 12.19 22.11
CA THR A 289 10.07 12.01 23.35
C THR A 289 9.29 12.68 24.46
N VAL A 290 8.92 11.90 25.47
CA VAL A 290 8.15 12.33 26.64
C VAL A 290 8.81 11.83 27.93
N ASP A 291 8.53 12.47 29.07
CA ASP A 291 8.98 11.96 30.36
C ASP A 291 8.39 10.54 30.58
N PRO A 292 9.22 9.51 30.86
CA PRO A 292 8.72 8.16 31.14
C PRO A 292 7.68 8.09 32.27
N LYS A 293 7.68 9.03 33.21
CA LYS A 293 6.71 9.10 34.31
C LYS A 293 5.33 9.56 33.89
N SER A 294 5.21 10.25 32.74
CA SER A 294 3.93 10.76 32.22
C SER A 294 3.20 9.75 31.33
N ILE A 295 3.72 8.52 31.22
CA ILE A 295 3.16 7.49 30.36
C ILE A 295 3.04 6.15 31.09
N ASP A 296 1.92 5.45 30.86
CA ASP A 296 1.78 4.03 31.23
C ASP A 296 1.88 3.15 29.98
N ILE A 297 2.92 2.31 29.94
CA ILE A 297 3.22 1.38 28.82
C ILE A 297 2.64 -0.02 29.11
N ASN A 298 2.31 -0.35 30.35
CA ASN A 298 1.96 -1.72 30.76
C ASN A 298 0.46 -2.02 30.64
N ILE A 299 -0.23 -1.45 29.66
CA ILE A 299 -1.69 -1.60 29.49
C ILE A 299 -2.01 -2.88 28.71
N HIS A 300 -1.21 -3.24 27.71
CA HIS A 300 -1.48 -4.39 26.84
C HIS A 300 -0.26 -5.34 26.75
N PRO A 301 -0.46 -6.67 26.63
CA PRO A 301 0.65 -7.63 26.50
C PRO A 301 1.61 -7.34 25.36
N THR A 302 1.10 -6.84 24.24
CA THR A 302 1.91 -6.48 23.05
C THR A 302 2.69 -5.18 23.21
N LYS A 303 2.41 -4.39 24.27
CA LYS A 303 3.05 -3.10 24.58
C LYS A 303 2.97 -2.07 23.41
N THR A 304 1.97 -2.19 22.55
CA THR A 304 1.76 -1.28 21.40
C THR A 304 0.79 -0.16 21.71
N GLU A 305 0.12 -0.19 22.87
CA GLU A 305 -0.78 0.84 23.35
C GLU A 305 -0.17 1.51 24.57
N ILE A 306 -0.23 2.82 24.62
CA ILE A 306 0.29 3.65 25.71
C ILE A 306 -0.83 4.59 26.13
N LYS A 307 -0.96 4.79 27.44
CA LYS A 307 -1.80 5.82 28.02
C LYS A 307 -0.93 6.98 28.46
N PHE A 308 -1.31 8.17 28.06
CA PHE A 308 -0.64 9.40 28.48
C PHE A 308 -1.45 10.05 29.60
N ASP A 309 -0.79 10.72 30.52
CA ASP A 309 -1.46 11.47 31.60
C ASP A 309 -2.30 12.63 31.02
N ASP A 310 -1.78 13.32 30.01
CA ASP A 310 -2.48 14.41 29.31
C ASP A 310 -2.53 14.19 27.79
N GLU A 311 -3.49 13.35 27.36
CA GLU A 311 -3.69 13.08 25.94
C GLU A 311 -4.17 14.30 25.15
N HIS A 312 -4.89 15.24 25.79
CA HIS A 312 -5.45 16.42 25.11
C HIS A 312 -4.36 17.42 24.71
N THR A 313 -3.42 17.68 25.60
CA THR A 313 -2.28 18.57 25.32
C THR A 313 -1.39 17.97 24.24
N LEU A 314 -1.10 16.65 24.31
CA LEU A 314 -0.36 15.94 23.27
C LEU A 314 -1.04 16.04 21.90
N TYR A 315 -2.35 15.85 21.86
CA TYR A 315 -3.15 15.98 20.64
C TYR A 315 -3.03 17.38 20.03
N ALA A 316 -3.20 18.42 20.86
CA ALA A 316 -3.16 19.82 20.42
C ALA A 316 -1.76 20.20 19.87
N ILE A 317 -0.70 19.82 20.60
CA ILE A 317 0.68 20.08 20.18
C ILE A 317 0.98 19.35 18.86
N LEU A 318 0.67 18.06 18.76
CA LEU A 318 0.94 17.26 17.57
C LEU A 318 0.19 17.81 16.35
N ARG A 319 -1.11 18.13 16.50
CA ARG A 319 -1.91 18.74 15.43
C ARG A 319 -1.31 20.07 14.98
N SER A 320 -0.92 20.93 15.92
CA SER A 320 -0.35 22.25 15.63
C SER A 320 1.00 22.13 14.92
N ALA A 321 1.91 21.28 15.42
CA ALA A 321 3.23 21.06 14.84
C ALA A 321 3.14 20.53 13.39
N VAL A 322 2.30 19.54 13.15
CA VAL A 322 2.08 19.00 11.80
C VAL A 322 1.46 20.05 10.88
N LYS A 323 0.43 20.78 11.34
CA LYS A 323 -0.21 21.83 10.55
C LYS A 323 0.76 22.97 10.23
N HIS A 324 1.60 23.37 11.18
CA HIS A 324 2.65 24.38 10.99
C HIS A 324 3.65 23.93 9.92
N SER A 325 4.19 22.71 10.05
CA SER A 325 5.13 22.15 9.08
C SER A 325 4.53 22.06 7.67
N LEU A 326 3.29 21.57 7.55
CA LEU A 326 2.58 21.54 6.25
C LEU A 326 2.38 22.94 5.67
N GLY A 327 2.09 23.93 6.51
CA GLY A 327 1.94 25.34 6.10
C GLY A 327 3.24 25.91 5.52
N GLN A 328 4.37 25.65 6.17
CA GLN A 328 5.69 26.11 5.69
C GLN A 328 6.06 25.55 4.31
N PHE A 329 5.67 24.30 4.01
CA PHE A 329 6.02 23.62 2.76
C PHE A 329 4.92 23.67 1.68
N ASN A 330 3.67 24.04 2.01
CA ASN A 330 2.55 24.13 1.06
C ASN A 330 2.15 25.57 0.69
N ILE A 331 2.62 26.62 1.40
CA ILE A 331 2.26 28.01 1.13
C ILE A 331 3.16 28.65 0.06
N ALA A 332 4.23 28.04 -0.33
CA ALA A 332 4.77 28.34 -1.64
C ALA A 332 4.04 27.41 -2.64
N PRO A 333 3.04 27.87 -3.44
CA PRO A 333 3.04 27.38 -4.78
C PRO A 333 4.47 27.69 -5.22
N ILE A 334 5.28 26.67 -5.39
CA ILE A 334 6.34 26.78 -6.35
C ILE A 334 5.56 27.10 -7.60
N LEU A 335 5.51 28.38 -7.96
CA LEU A 335 5.51 28.77 -9.33
C LEU A 335 6.80 28.07 -9.82
N ASP A 336 6.68 26.81 -10.18
CA ASP A 336 7.54 26.17 -11.14
C ASP A 336 7.29 26.96 -12.43
N PHE A 337 7.89 28.12 -12.47
CA PHE A 337 8.54 28.49 -13.68
C PHE A 337 9.60 27.39 -13.83
N GLU A 338 9.24 26.28 -14.46
CA GLU A 338 10.18 25.50 -15.23
C GLU A 338 10.92 26.59 -16.01
N GLN A 339 12.09 26.95 -15.53
CA GLN A 339 13.10 27.52 -16.36
C GLN A 339 13.36 26.44 -17.40
N GLN A 340 12.49 26.44 -18.43
CA GLN A 340 12.85 25.80 -19.68
C GLN A 340 14.21 26.38 -19.98
N SER A 341 15.23 25.56 -19.83
CA SER A 341 16.62 25.83 -20.19
C SER A 341 16.80 26.16 -21.69
N SER A 342 15.70 26.42 -22.40
CA SER A 342 15.59 26.81 -23.79
C SER A 342 15.76 28.32 -24.06
N PHE A 343 15.78 29.17 -23.04
CA PHE A 343 16.15 30.59 -23.21
C PHE A 343 17.61 30.83 -22.81
N ASN A 344 18.53 30.08 -23.38
CA ASN A 344 19.91 30.52 -23.46
C ASN A 344 19.92 31.82 -24.29
N THR A 345 20.11 32.96 -23.61
CA THR A 345 20.39 34.23 -24.30
C THR A 345 21.51 34.01 -25.29
N PRO A 346 21.29 34.34 -26.58
CA PRO A 346 22.34 34.20 -27.57
C PRO A 346 23.64 34.86 -27.11
N TYR A 347 24.76 34.22 -27.32
CA TYR A 347 26.07 34.60 -26.77
C TYR A 347 26.44 36.06 -27.02
N ILE A 348 25.83 36.71 -28.03
CA ILE A 348 26.01 38.10 -28.47
C ILE A 348 25.47 39.12 -27.40
N TYR A 349 24.55 38.73 -26.52
CA TYR A 349 23.93 39.64 -25.56
C TYR A 349 24.45 39.46 -24.10
N LYS A 350 25.39 38.55 -23.87
CA LYS A 350 25.88 38.23 -22.52
C LYS A 350 26.63 39.36 -21.82
N ASN A 351 27.10 40.39 -22.58
CA ASN A 351 27.91 41.51 -22.08
C ASN A 351 27.26 42.89 -22.30
N LYS A 352 25.96 42.98 -22.62
CA LYS A 352 25.30 44.27 -22.70
C LYS A 352 24.57 44.56 -21.39
N SER A 353 24.88 45.69 -20.78
CA SER A 353 24.14 46.21 -19.63
C SER A 353 22.66 46.43 -20.03
N ALA A 354 21.74 45.88 -19.23
CA ALA A 354 20.31 46.09 -19.44
C ALA A 354 19.98 47.59 -19.32
N SER A 355 19.48 48.19 -20.41
CA SER A 355 18.88 49.49 -20.33
C SER A 355 17.44 49.33 -19.80
N THR A 356 17.08 50.12 -18.79
CA THR A 356 15.68 50.22 -18.33
C THR A 356 14.80 50.67 -19.47
N PRO A 357 13.69 50.00 -19.77
CA PRO A 357 12.74 50.46 -20.79
C PRO A 357 12.16 51.80 -20.36
N ALA A 358 12.36 52.83 -21.19
CA ALA A 358 11.68 54.09 -21.01
C ALA A 358 10.26 53.95 -21.57
N ILE A 359 9.26 54.15 -20.73
CA ILE A 359 7.87 54.22 -21.14
C ILE A 359 7.65 55.62 -21.71
N GLU A 360 7.60 55.76 -23.03
CA GLU A 360 7.09 56.99 -23.68
C GLU A 360 5.55 56.97 -23.58
N VAL A 361 5.03 57.82 -22.71
CA VAL A 361 3.60 58.02 -22.60
C VAL A 361 3.19 59.08 -23.64
N ASP A 362 2.46 58.66 -24.65
CA ASP A 362 1.82 59.59 -25.59
C ASP A 362 0.70 60.34 -24.86
N ARG A 363 0.96 61.61 -24.57
CA ARG A 363 0.02 62.51 -23.86
C ARG A 363 -1.20 62.89 -24.69
N SER A 364 -1.27 62.55 -26.00
CA SER A 364 -2.36 62.82 -26.91
C SER A 364 -3.27 61.61 -27.15
N PHE A 365 -2.97 60.45 -26.56
CA PHE A 365 -3.81 59.26 -26.68
C PHE A 365 -5.10 59.41 -25.85
N ASN A 366 -6.24 59.53 -26.53
CA ASN A 366 -7.57 59.52 -25.92
C ASN A 366 -8.23 58.15 -26.19
N PRO A 367 -8.39 57.27 -25.19
CA PRO A 367 -8.99 55.96 -25.38
C PRO A 367 -10.51 55.96 -25.65
N PHE A 368 -11.15 57.14 -25.73
CA PHE A 368 -12.60 57.31 -25.92
C PHE A 368 -12.98 58.02 -27.21
N GLU A 369 -12.05 58.23 -28.18
CA GLU A 369 -12.40 58.72 -29.50
C GLU A 369 -12.68 57.54 -30.44
N ASP A 370 -13.93 57.49 -30.92
CA ASP A 370 -14.39 56.53 -31.94
C ASP A 370 -13.69 56.76 -33.28
N ASP A 371 -13.07 55.74 -33.82
CA ASP A 371 -12.47 55.71 -35.15
C ASP A 371 -13.51 55.87 -36.26
N THR A 372 -13.74 57.11 -36.70
CA THR A 372 -14.32 57.38 -38.03
C THR A 372 -13.39 58.29 -38.82
N SER A 373 -12.74 57.70 -39.81
CA SER A 373 -12.29 58.22 -41.09
C SER A 373 -10.81 58.11 -41.42
N SER A 374 -10.61 57.16 -42.30
CA SER A 374 -9.86 57.19 -43.57
C SER A 374 -8.63 58.06 -43.79
N LYS A 375 -7.61 57.42 -44.31
CA LYS A 375 -6.71 57.72 -45.44
C LYS A 375 -5.41 58.46 -45.20
N ASN A 376 -4.42 57.70 -45.72
CA ASN A 376 -3.21 58.09 -46.42
C ASN A 376 -1.93 58.37 -45.64
N GLY A 377 -0.98 57.45 -45.85
CA GLY A 377 0.34 57.94 -46.19
C GLY A 377 1.55 57.18 -45.70
N ILE A 378 2.08 56.40 -46.59
CA ILE A 378 3.53 56.11 -46.80
C ILE A 378 4.22 55.08 -45.93
N SER A 379 4.44 53.98 -46.61
CA SER A 379 5.26 52.82 -46.36
C SER A 379 6.72 53.08 -45.93
N LYS A 380 7.23 52.30 -45.01
CA LYS A 380 8.55 51.73 -45.10
C LYS A 380 8.48 50.22 -44.76
N LYS A 381 8.73 49.41 -45.78
CA LYS A 381 8.85 47.97 -45.72
C LYS A 381 10.04 47.60 -44.85
N THR A 382 9.82 46.74 -43.88
CA THR A 382 10.80 45.78 -43.41
C THR A 382 10.11 44.42 -43.35
N ASN A 383 10.54 43.55 -44.26
CA ASN A 383 10.09 42.18 -44.32
C ASN A 383 10.53 41.42 -43.07
N TYR A 384 9.59 40.89 -42.33
CA TYR A 384 9.77 39.68 -41.55
C TYR A 384 8.61 38.76 -41.90
N ASN A 385 8.93 37.73 -42.66
CA ASN A 385 8.08 36.55 -42.82
C ASN A 385 7.96 35.86 -41.46
N SER A 386 6.81 35.85 -40.90
CA SER A 386 6.39 34.85 -39.95
C SER A 386 5.02 34.35 -40.37
N ASP A 387 5.04 33.30 -41.17
CA ASP A 387 3.87 32.47 -41.40
C ASP A 387 3.49 31.77 -40.12
N PHE A 388 2.64 32.35 -39.34
CA PHE A 388 1.79 31.63 -38.39
C PHE A 388 0.33 31.86 -38.77
N LYS A 389 -0.16 31.00 -39.65
CA LYS A 389 -1.60 30.81 -39.83
C LYS A 389 -2.14 30.15 -38.58
N SER A 390 -2.92 30.87 -37.82
CA SER A 390 -3.84 30.31 -36.84
C SER A 390 -4.89 29.48 -37.59
N SER A 391 -4.79 28.17 -37.53
CA SER A 391 -5.85 27.27 -37.98
C SER A 391 -6.95 27.26 -36.91
N PRO A 392 -8.24 27.38 -37.28
CA PRO A 392 -9.34 27.12 -36.36
C PRO A 392 -9.29 25.62 -35.97
N ALA A 393 -9.70 25.31 -34.75
CA ALA A 393 -9.79 23.97 -34.21
C ALA A 393 -10.45 23.02 -35.20
N ALA A 394 -9.64 22.17 -35.83
CA ALA A 394 -10.14 21.09 -36.66
C ALA A 394 -10.83 20.08 -35.75
N SER A 395 -12.12 19.94 -35.97
CA SER A 395 -12.92 18.88 -35.41
C SER A 395 -12.27 17.56 -35.84
N TRP A 396 -12.05 16.68 -34.92
CA TRP A 396 -11.44 15.36 -35.13
C TRP A 396 -12.30 14.41 -36.00
N GLU A 397 -13.48 14.86 -36.44
CA GLU A 397 -14.31 14.21 -37.46
C GLU A 397 -13.63 14.11 -38.84
N SER A 398 -12.58 14.90 -39.13
CA SER A 398 -11.86 14.83 -40.41
C SER A 398 -10.92 13.62 -40.55
N LEU A 399 -10.75 12.80 -39.52
CA LEU A 399 -9.94 11.59 -39.55
C LEU A 399 -10.67 10.36 -40.09
N TYR A 400 -11.98 10.46 -40.36
CA TYR A 400 -12.79 9.35 -40.89
C TYR A 400 -13.15 9.50 -42.38
N VAL A 401 -12.61 10.49 -43.10
CA VAL A 401 -12.84 10.65 -44.53
C VAL A 401 -11.78 9.87 -45.32
N GLY A 402 -12.10 8.63 -45.64
CA GLY A 402 -11.20 7.81 -46.49
C GLY A 402 -11.54 6.32 -46.59
N LEU A 403 -12.67 5.85 -46.08
CA LEU A 403 -13.11 4.45 -46.23
C LEU A 403 -14.47 4.38 -46.94
N GLU A 404 -14.54 4.95 -48.13
CA GLU A 404 -15.58 4.55 -49.07
C GLU A 404 -15.08 3.35 -49.89
N SER A 405 -15.64 2.18 -49.62
CA SER A 405 -15.46 0.98 -50.40
C SER A 405 -16.17 1.16 -51.75
N LYS A 406 -15.38 1.31 -52.80
CA LYS A 406 -15.87 1.08 -54.19
C LYS A 406 -16.28 -0.37 -54.36
N GLY A 407 -17.55 -0.60 -54.53
CA GLY A 407 -18.04 -1.84 -55.01
C GLY A 407 -17.57 -2.11 -56.44
N ASN A 408 -17.04 -3.29 -56.68
CA ASN A 408 -17.06 -3.91 -58.00
C ASN A 408 -17.47 -5.36 -57.86
N ASN A 409 -18.52 -5.66 -58.58
CA ASN A 409 -19.07 -6.99 -58.81
C ASN A 409 -18.01 -7.90 -59.44
N SER A 410 -17.85 -9.09 -58.89
CA SER A 410 -17.57 -10.30 -59.66
C SER A 410 -18.06 -11.50 -58.86
N GLU A 411 -19.05 -12.18 -59.49
CA GLU A 411 -19.60 -13.46 -59.12
C GLU A 411 -18.50 -14.52 -59.04
N SER A 412 -18.46 -15.30 -57.97
CA SER A 412 -17.98 -16.69 -58.03
C SER A 412 -18.62 -17.47 -56.86
N ASP A 413 -19.54 -18.34 -57.27
CA ASP A 413 -19.93 -19.64 -56.73
C ASP A 413 -19.20 -20.09 -55.44
N PHE A 414 -19.93 -20.22 -54.35
CA PHE A 414 -19.71 -21.28 -53.37
C PHE A 414 -21.05 -21.76 -52.81
N SER A 415 -21.26 -23.03 -53.05
CA SER A 415 -22.40 -23.90 -52.73
C SER A 415 -22.83 -23.80 -51.26
N GLU A 416 -24.15 -23.60 -51.11
CA GLU A 416 -24.94 -23.84 -49.91
C GLU A 416 -24.77 -25.27 -49.38
N VAL A 417 -24.39 -25.40 -48.11
CA VAL A 417 -24.62 -26.62 -47.34
C VAL A 417 -25.68 -26.31 -46.31
N THR A 418 -26.90 -26.63 -46.62
CA THR A 418 -28.04 -26.64 -45.72
C THR A 418 -27.96 -27.82 -44.78
N PHE A 419 -27.88 -27.55 -43.47
CA PHE A 419 -28.24 -28.53 -42.45
C PHE A 419 -29.65 -28.24 -41.96
N GLU A 420 -30.58 -29.05 -42.41
CA GLU A 420 -31.91 -29.16 -41.81
C GLU A 420 -31.81 -29.93 -40.50
N SER A 421 -32.19 -29.30 -39.38
CA SER A 421 -32.64 -29.99 -38.19
C SER A 421 -33.96 -29.39 -37.74
N GLU A 422 -35.02 -30.14 -38.02
CA GLU A 422 -36.35 -29.89 -37.48
C GLU A 422 -36.37 -30.13 -35.98
N ALA A 423 -36.57 -29.07 -35.20
CA ALA A 423 -37.22 -29.16 -33.91
C ALA A 423 -38.06 -27.89 -33.72
N LYS A 424 -39.33 -28.02 -34.02
CA LYS A 424 -40.35 -27.03 -33.68
C LYS A 424 -40.46 -26.97 -32.15
N THR A 425 -39.92 -25.93 -31.54
CA THR A 425 -40.35 -25.46 -30.23
C THR A 425 -41.19 -24.22 -30.47
N GLU A 426 -42.48 -24.30 -30.22
CA GLU A 426 -43.40 -23.18 -30.30
C GLU A 426 -42.96 -22.10 -29.32
N SER A 427 -42.47 -20.98 -29.85
CA SER A 427 -42.20 -19.76 -29.14
C SER A 427 -43.51 -19.14 -28.67
N ILE A 428 -43.73 -19.07 -27.35
CA ILE A 428 -44.89 -18.41 -26.72
C ILE A 428 -44.82 -16.87 -26.85
N PHE A 429 -43.90 -16.35 -27.60
CA PHE A 429 -43.79 -14.93 -27.89
C PHE A 429 -44.01 -14.66 -29.38
N SER A 430 -45.30 -14.62 -29.78
CA SER A 430 -45.71 -14.08 -31.08
C SER A 430 -45.61 -12.56 -31.06
N ASP A 431 -44.83 -12.08 -32.01
CA ASP A 431 -44.68 -10.71 -32.49
C ASP A 431 -45.88 -9.80 -32.30
N SER A 432 -45.64 -8.75 -31.57
CA SER A 432 -46.08 -7.41 -31.95
C SER A 432 -44.85 -6.51 -31.91
N LEU A 433 -44.33 -6.17 -33.08
CA LEU A 433 -43.37 -5.13 -33.33
C LEU A 433 -43.92 -3.79 -32.81
N ILE A 434 -43.75 -3.56 -31.51
CA ILE A 434 -43.70 -2.24 -30.95
C ILE A 434 -42.20 -2.10 -30.57
N GLU A 435 -41.47 -1.35 -31.38
CA GLU A 435 -40.19 -0.78 -30.96
C GLU A 435 -40.43 0.06 -29.71
N THR A 436 -40.51 -0.59 -28.55
CA THR A 436 -40.37 0.10 -27.29
C THR A 436 -38.89 0.41 -27.17
N THR A 437 -38.49 1.60 -27.61
CA THR A 437 -37.22 2.20 -27.26
C THR A 437 -37.10 2.07 -25.74
N LYS A 438 -36.27 1.15 -25.28
CA LYS A 438 -35.92 1.02 -23.86
C LYS A 438 -35.20 2.31 -23.47
N THR A 439 -35.94 3.27 -22.99
CA THR A 439 -35.34 4.54 -22.55
C THR A 439 -34.58 4.30 -21.26
N THR A 440 -33.28 4.29 -21.36
CA THR A 440 -32.40 4.34 -20.20
C THR A 440 -32.06 5.79 -19.92
N PHE A 441 -32.00 6.18 -18.65
CA PHE A 441 -31.49 7.49 -18.24
C PHE A 441 -30.61 7.36 -17.01
N GLN A 442 -29.64 8.24 -16.93
CA GLN A 442 -28.68 8.28 -15.81
C GLN A 442 -29.18 9.23 -14.73
N LEU A 443 -29.26 8.76 -13.48
CA LEU A 443 -29.62 9.53 -12.31
C LEU A 443 -28.38 9.89 -11.48
N GLN A 444 -28.12 11.17 -11.28
CA GLN A 444 -26.99 11.70 -10.49
C GLN A 444 -25.62 11.12 -10.90
N GLN A 445 -25.42 10.76 -12.16
CA GLN A 445 -24.19 10.17 -12.67
C GLN A 445 -23.70 8.96 -11.82
N LYS A 446 -24.64 8.25 -11.24
CA LYS A 446 -24.40 7.11 -10.34
C LYS A 446 -25.28 5.90 -10.63
N TYR A 447 -26.52 6.15 -10.98
CA TYR A 447 -27.50 5.09 -11.24
C TYR A 447 -28.00 5.16 -12.68
N ILE A 448 -28.16 4.00 -13.30
CA ILE A 448 -28.85 3.86 -14.58
C ILE A 448 -30.26 3.35 -14.28
N VAL A 449 -31.25 4.06 -14.76
CA VAL A 449 -32.66 3.69 -14.58
C VAL A 449 -33.23 3.27 -15.92
N SER A 450 -33.88 2.12 -15.95
CA SER A 450 -34.58 1.57 -17.12
C SER A 450 -36.01 1.21 -16.75
N THR A 451 -36.95 1.42 -17.68
CA THR A 451 -38.35 1.05 -17.49
C THR A 451 -38.56 -0.43 -17.75
N LEU A 452 -39.34 -1.08 -16.89
CA LEU A 452 -39.81 -2.45 -17.04
C LEU A 452 -41.34 -2.42 -17.18
N LYS A 453 -41.93 -3.45 -17.80
CA LYS A 453 -43.40 -3.60 -17.87
C LYS A 453 -44.05 -3.66 -16.48
N SER A 454 -43.33 -4.16 -15.48
CA SER A 454 -43.78 -4.31 -14.08
C SER A 454 -43.32 -3.21 -13.13
N GLY A 455 -42.62 -2.20 -13.63
CA GLY A 455 -42.08 -1.17 -12.77
C GLY A 455 -40.78 -0.52 -13.31
N MET A 456 -39.80 -0.35 -12.44
CA MET A 456 -38.57 0.36 -12.73
C MET A 456 -37.37 -0.45 -12.25
N LEU A 457 -36.32 -0.51 -13.06
CA LEU A 457 -35.02 -1.11 -12.75
C LEU A 457 -34.02 0.03 -12.44
N VAL A 458 -33.37 -0.04 -11.30
CA VAL A 458 -32.33 0.91 -10.89
C VAL A 458 -31.02 0.15 -10.71
N ILE A 459 -30.02 0.47 -11.52
CA ILE A 459 -28.72 -0.19 -11.59
C ILE A 459 -27.65 0.75 -11.02
N ASP A 460 -26.82 0.31 -10.10
CA ASP A 460 -25.62 1.03 -9.67
C ASP A 460 -24.52 0.86 -10.72
N GLN A 461 -24.20 1.93 -11.47
CA GLN A 461 -23.26 1.89 -12.61
C GLN A 461 -21.88 1.36 -12.23
N ASN A 462 -21.36 1.74 -11.05
CA ASN A 462 -20.03 1.31 -10.60
C ASN A 462 -20.03 -0.19 -10.29
N ARG A 463 -21.03 -0.70 -9.54
CA ARG A 463 -21.11 -2.11 -9.16
C ARG A 463 -21.43 -3.01 -10.35
N ALA A 464 -22.28 -2.54 -11.26
CA ALA A 464 -22.56 -3.25 -12.51
C ALA A 464 -21.29 -3.40 -13.36
N HIS A 465 -20.55 -2.32 -13.55
CA HIS A 465 -19.31 -2.36 -14.30
C HIS A 465 -18.23 -3.21 -13.62
N GLN A 466 -18.14 -3.18 -12.27
CA GLN A 466 -17.26 -4.10 -11.53
C GLN A 466 -17.60 -5.57 -11.83
N ARG A 467 -18.89 -5.94 -11.91
CA ARG A 467 -19.30 -7.31 -12.22
C ARG A 467 -18.93 -7.70 -13.64
N ILE A 468 -19.19 -6.86 -14.61
CA ILE A 468 -18.85 -7.08 -16.01
C ILE A 468 -17.35 -7.29 -16.19
N LEU A 469 -16.54 -6.39 -15.64
CA LEU A 469 -15.08 -6.47 -15.73
C LEU A 469 -14.52 -7.71 -15.01
N TYR A 470 -15.06 -8.03 -13.83
CA TYR A 470 -14.64 -9.19 -13.07
C TYR A 470 -14.82 -10.50 -13.84
N GLU A 471 -16.00 -10.72 -14.44
CA GLU A 471 -16.25 -11.93 -15.21
C GLU A 471 -15.40 -12.01 -16.49
N ASN A 472 -15.13 -10.86 -17.12
CA ASN A 472 -14.24 -10.78 -18.28
C ASN A 472 -12.79 -11.13 -17.88
N PHE A 473 -12.24 -10.54 -16.80
CA PHE A 473 -10.89 -10.86 -16.34
C PHE A 473 -10.77 -12.32 -15.90
N LEU A 474 -11.75 -12.82 -15.16
CA LEU A 474 -11.74 -14.21 -14.72
C LEU A 474 -11.76 -15.18 -15.91
N LYS A 475 -12.53 -14.85 -16.97
CA LYS A 475 -12.55 -15.60 -18.22
C LYS A 475 -11.18 -15.59 -18.91
N HIS A 476 -10.53 -14.43 -19.05
CA HIS A 476 -9.20 -14.31 -19.67
C HIS A 476 -8.14 -15.08 -18.89
N ILE A 477 -8.14 -14.98 -17.55
CA ILE A 477 -7.21 -15.71 -16.69
C ILE A 477 -7.42 -17.23 -16.84
N THR A 478 -8.67 -17.69 -16.96
CA THR A 478 -9.01 -19.12 -17.06
C THR A 478 -8.65 -19.70 -18.44
N ILE A 479 -8.88 -18.95 -19.52
CA ILE A 479 -8.60 -19.39 -20.90
C ILE A 479 -7.11 -19.21 -21.23
N GLN A 480 -6.38 -18.41 -20.45
CA GLN A 480 -4.95 -18.06 -20.65
C GLN A 480 -4.68 -17.32 -21.99
N GLU A 481 -5.69 -16.67 -22.52
CA GLU A 481 -5.60 -15.86 -23.74
C GLU A 481 -5.97 -14.42 -23.38
N ALA A 482 -4.98 -13.53 -23.39
CA ALA A 482 -5.23 -12.11 -23.21
C ALA A 482 -4.62 -11.30 -24.33
N THR A 483 -5.37 -10.31 -24.78
CA THR A 483 -4.89 -9.34 -25.76
C THR A 483 -4.12 -8.24 -25.02
N SER A 484 -2.88 -8.03 -25.41
CA SER A 484 -2.02 -6.98 -24.85
C SER A 484 -1.87 -5.83 -25.84
N GLN A 485 -1.98 -4.60 -25.34
CA GLN A 485 -1.64 -3.39 -26.07
C GLN A 485 -0.19 -3.04 -25.75
N GLN A 486 0.67 -3.01 -26.77
CA GLN A 486 2.05 -2.60 -26.58
C GLN A 486 2.16 -1.10 -26.32
N LEU A 487 2.99 -0.73 -25.35
CA LEU A 487 3.32 0.65 -25.05
C LEU A 487 4.40 1.16 -26.01
N LEU A 488 4.26 2.40 -26.45
CA LEU A 488 5.25 3.06 -27.31
C LEU A 488 6.59 3.25 -26.58
N PHE A 489 6.50 3.56 -25.28
CA PHE A 489 7.66 3.65 -24.38
C PHE A 489 7.46 2.69 -23.21
N PRO A 490 8.49 1.90 -22.84
CA PRO A 490 8.41 1.03 -21.67
C PRO A 490 8.18 1.84 -20.40
N LEU A 491 7.17 1.45 -19.60
CA LEU A 491 6.86 2.08 -18.32
C LEU A 491 7.77 1.51 -17.23
N GLN A 492 8.58 2.37 -16.61
CA GLN A 492 9.46 2.02 -15.50
C GLN A 492 8.80 2.36 -14.17
N LEU A 493 8.57 1.36 -13.32
CA LEU A 493 7.98 1.49 -12.01
C LEU A 493 8.96 1.02 -10.94
N HIS A 494 9.03 1.77 -9.84
CA HIS A 494 9.91 1.46 -8.72
C HIS A 494 9.06 1.05 -7.51
N TYR A 495 9.32 -0.14 -7.02
CA TYR A 495 8.65 -0.74 -5.88
C TYR A 495 9.64 -1.15 -4.79
N THR A 496 9.15 -1.33 -3.58
CA THR A 496 9.93 -1.93 -2.50
C THR A 496 10.20 -3.41 -2.82
N PRO A 497 11.23 -4.04 -2.23
CA PRO A 497 11.51 -5.45 -2.46
C PRO A 497 10.33 -6.38 -2.13
N ASN A 498 9.51 -6.02 -1.12
CA ASN A 498 8.32 -6.77 -0.74
C ASN A 498 7.21 -6.66 -1.78
N GLU A 499 6.93 -5.45 -2.26
CA GLU A 499 5.96 -5.20 -3.33
C GLU A 499 6.36 -5.88 -4.64
N THR A 500 7.66 -5.81 -4.99
CA THR A 500 8.21 -6.51 -6.16
C THR A 500 8.05 -8.02 -6.05
N LYS A 501 8.20 -8.58 -4.85
CA LYS A 501 7.97 -10.01 -4.63
C LYS A 501 6.51 -10.39 -4.87
N ILE A 502 5.56 -9.59 -4.36
CA ILE A 502 4.12 -9.82 -4.61
C ILE A 502 3.82 -9.80 -6.11
N ILE A 503 4.38 -8.83 -6.87
CA ILE A 503 4.19 -8.78 -8.32
C ILE A 503 4.82 -9.99 -9.02
N LYS A 504 6.00 -10.46 -8.57
CA LYS A 504 6.63 -11.68 -9.09
C LYS A 504 5.79 -12.93 -8.86
N ASP A 505 5.21 -13.07 -7.67
CA ASP A 505 4.34 -14.20 -7.33
C ASP A 505 3.05 -14.19 -8.16
N LEU A 506 2.56 -13.01 -8.55
CA LEU A 506 1.38 -12.83 -9.41
C LEU A 506 1.70 -12.70 -10.91
N LYS A 507 2.99 -12.77 -11.30
CA LYS A 507 3.44 -12.52 -12.68
C LYS A 507 2.64 -13.32 -13.71
N ALA A 508 2.53 -14.62 -13.55
CA ALA A 508 1.82 -15.50 -14.49
C ALA A 508 0.34 -15.06 -14.67
N ASN A 509 -0.33 -14.73 -13.57
CA ASN A 509 -1.73 -14.29 -13.63
C ASN A 509 -1.86 -12.90 -14.29
N LEU A 510 -0.91 -11.98 -14.03
CA LEU A 510 -0.87 -10.67 -14.67
C LEU A 510 -0.61 -10.77 -16.18
N GLU A 511 0.29 -11.65 -16.60
CA GLU A 511 0.55 -11.92 -18.02
C GLU A 511 -0.70 -12.48 -18.71
N HIS A 512 -1.47 -13.33 -18.04
CA HIS A 512 -2.76 -13.84 -18.54
C HIS A 512 -3.87 -12.78 -18.60
N THR A 513 -3.70 -11.62 -17.96
CA THR A 513 -4.62 -10.48 -18.12
C THR A 513 -4.17 -9.49 -19.19
N GLY A 514 -2.99 -9.66 -19.77
CA GLY A 514 -2.47 -8.83 -20.86
C GLY A 514 -1.33 -7.88 -20.46
N PHE A 515 -0.78 -7.98 -19.24
CA PHE A 515 0.46 -7.29 -18.91
C PHE A 515 1.66 -8.01 -19.54
N VAL A 516 2.64 -7.24 -20.03
CA VAL A 516 3.91 -7.78 -20.55
C VAL A 516 5.05 -7.11 -19.80
N PHE A 517 5.83 -7.92 -19.09
CA PHE A 517 6.99 -7.48 -18.33
C PHE A 517 8.27 -7.77 -19.11
N SER A 518 9.12 -6.75 -19.35
CA SER A 518 10.44 -6.96 -19.95
C SER A 518 11.52 -7.18 -18.89
N LYS A 519 11.39 -6.56 -17.71
CA LYS A 519 12.36 -6.66 -16.62
C LYS A 519 11.62 -6.67 -15.26
N LEU A 520 12.02 -7.58 -14.38
CA LEU A 520 11.50 -7.74 -13.02
C LEU A 520 12.67 -7.88 -12.04
N ASP A 521 13.34 -6.76 -11.76
CA ASP A 521 14.41 -6.71 -10.76
C ASP A 521 13.83 -6.47 -9.35
N THR A 522 14.67 -6.50 -8.32
CA THR A 522 14.26 -6.35 -6.92
C THR A 522 13.71 -4.97 -6.57
N LYS A 523 13.98 -3.94 -7.37
CA LYS A 523 13.57 -2.55 -7.11
C LYS A 523 12.93 -1.87 -8.32
N GLU A 524 13.02 -2.46 -9.51
CA GLU A 524 12.57 -1.86 -10.76
C GLU A 524 11.80 -2.87 -11.60
N ILE A 525 10.64 -2.47 -12.07
CA ILE A 525 9.78 -3.25 -12.95
C ILE A 525 9.58 -2.47 -14.24
N THR A 526 9.86 -3.09 -15.37
CA THR A 526 9.64 -2.50 -16.68
C THR A 526 8.51 -3.23 -17.41
N ILE A 527 7.45 -2.48 -17.74
CA ILE A 527 6.25 -2.97 -18.43
C ILE A 527 6.31 -2.46 -19.88
N THR A 528 6.14 -3.38 -20.83
CA THR A 528 6.12 -3.09 -22.27
C THR A 528 4.76 -3.27 -22.90
N GLY A 529 3.83 -3.95 -22.23
CA GLY A 529 2.47 -4.13 -22.69
C GLY A 529 1.47 -4.12 -21.55
N VAL A 530 0.26 -3.64 -21.82
CA VAL A 530 -0.84 -3.52 -20.85
C VAL A 530 -2.12 -4.14 -21.40
N PRO A 531 -3.07 -4.56 -20.56
CA PRO A 531 -4.37 -5.04 -21.00
C PRO A 531 -5.09 -4.01 -21.88
N VAL A 532 -5.80 -4.47 -22.90
CA VAL A 532 -6.61 -3.59 -23.77
C VAL A 532 -7.62 -2.82 -22.92
N GLY A 533 -7.70 -1.50 -23.13
CA GLY A 533 -8.59 -0.61 -22.38
C GLY A 533 -8.03 -0.08 -21.07
N VAL A 534 -6.78 -0.40 -20.72
CA VAL A 534 -6.08 0.17 -19.57
C VAL A 534 -5.23 1.35 -20.02
N PRO A 535 -5.52 2.59 -19.60
CA PRO A 535 -4.67 3.74 -19.91
C PRO A 535 -3.31 3.61 -19.21
N GLU A 536 -2.23 4.01 -19.88
CA GLU A 536 -0.87 4.00 -19.32
C GLU A 536 -0.77 4.73 -17.97
N SER A 537 -1.47 5.87 -17.85
CA SER A 537 -1.50 6.68 -16.63
C SER A 537 -2.14 5.99 -15.42
N GLU A 538 -2.94 4.95 -15.63
CA GLU A 538 -3.60 4.21 -14.55
C GLU A 538 -2.86 2.94 -14.13
N VAL A 539 -1.84 2.51 -14.90
CA VAL A 539 -1.10 1.26 -14.64
C VAL A 539 -0.47 1.24 -13.25
N SER A 540 0.20 2.33 -12.84
CA SER A 540 0.81 2.39 -11.50
C SER A 540 -0.25 2.33 -10.39
N ILE A 541 -1.38 3.00 -10.58
CA ILE A 541 -2.49 3.03 -9.61
C ILE A 541 -3.11 1.64 -9.47
N ILE A 542 -3.30 0.94 -10.59
CA ILE A 542 -3.86 -0.42 -10.60
C ILE A 542 -2.93 -1.40 -9.87
N LEU A 543 -1.62 -1.36 -10.15
CA LEU A 543 -0.67 -2.23 -9.50
C LEU A 543 -0.50 -1.90 -8.01
N GLU A 544 -0.47 -0.62 -7.63
CA GLU A 544 -0.45 -0.21 -6.22
C GLU A 544 -1.71 -0.66 -5.49
N GLN A 545 -2.88 -0.55 -6.12
CA GLN A 545 -4.13 -1.04 -5.53
C GLN A 545 -4.14 -2.57 -5.42
N LEU A 546 -3.63 -3.27 -6.43
CA LEU A 546 -3.49 -4.73 -6.41
C LEU A 546 -2.57 -5.18 -5.27
N ILE A 547 -1.40 -4.56 -5.14
CA ILE A 547 -0.46 -4.85 -4.05
C ILE A 547 -1.16 -4.63 -2.71
N SER A 548 -1.85 -3.49 -2.55
CA SER A 548 -2.59 -3.18 -1.34
C SER A 548 -3.72 -4.17 -1.05
N ASP A 549 -4.48 -4.58 -2.06
CA ASP A 549 -5.56 -5.55 -1.90
C ASP A 549 -4.99 -6.94 -1.53
N VAL A 550 -3.88 -7.37 -2.14
CA VAL A 550 -3.15 -8.61 -1.76
C VAL A 550 -2.60 -8.51 -0.35
N GLU A 551 -2.12 -7.35 0.05
CA GLU A 551 -1.63 -7.11 1.39
C GLU A 551 -2.74 -7.09 2.45
N ASN A 552 -3.93 -6.60 2.16
CA ASN A 552 -5.02 -6.42 3.12
C ASN A 552 -6.03 -7.56 3.11
N ASP A 553 -6.27 -8.17 1.96
CA ASP A 553 -7.10 -9.37 1.86
C ASP A 553 -6.24 -10.60 2.19
N VAL A 554 -6.38 -11.07 3.42
CA VAL A 554 -5.95 -12.42 3.78
C VAL A 554 -6.89 -13.36 3.02
N PRO A 555 -6.44 -14.09 1.99
CA PRO A 555 -7.33 -15.04 1.35
C PRO A 555 -7.67 -16.08 2.40
N ASP A 556 -8.94 -16.14 2.80
CA ASP A 556 -9.46 -17.37 3.34
C ASP A 556 -9.10 -18.46 2.32
N SER A 557 -8.67 -19.61 2.80
CA SER A 557 -8.08 -20.73 2.05
C SER A 557 -8.86 -21.22 0.83
N ASN A 558 -9.98 -20.60 0.47
CA ASN A 558 -10.89 -20.93 -0.62
C ASN A 558 -10.83 -19.99 -1.83
N PHE A 559 -10.04 -18.88 -1.79
CA PHE A 559 -9.94 -17.97 -2.94
C PHE A 559 -8.60 -18.17 -3.66
N SER A 560 -8.66 -18.38 -4.97
CA SER A 560 -7.48 -18.44 -5.81
C SER A 560 -6.87 -17.03 -5.99
N ALA A 561 -5.56 -16.95 -6.18
CA ALA A 561 -4.88 -15.69 -6.52
C ALA A 561 -5.49 -15.02 -7.78
N SER A 562 -6.02 -15.82 -8.68
CA SER A 562 -6.75 -15.37 -9.87
C SER A 562 -8.05 -14.62 -9.56
N ASP A 563 -8.80 -15.08 -8.57
CA ASP A 563 -10.05 -14.43 -8.12
C ASP A 563 -9.76 -13.07 -7.49
N LEU A 564 -8.76 -13.01 -6.62
CA LEU A 564 -8.31 -11.77 -5.98
C LEU A 564 -7.84 -10.73 -7.01
N LEU A 565 -7.02 -11.18 -7.98
CA LEU A 565 -6.56 -10.34 -9.08
C LEU A 565 -7.71 -9.78 -9.91
N ALA A 566 -8.65 -10.65 -10.33
CA ALA A 566 -9.82 -10.24 -11.11
C ALA A 566 -10.68 -9.22 -10.34
N LYS A 567 -10.89 -9.42 -9.03
CA LYS A 567 -11.63 -8.48 -8.16
C LYS A 567 -10.93 -7.13 -8.03
N SER A 568 -9.63 -7.14 -7.77
CA SER A 568 -8.85 -5.90 -7.61
C SER A 568 -8.80 -5.09 -8.91
N MET A 569 -8.55 -5.75 -10.05
CA MET A 569 -8.58 -5.09 -11.36
C MET A 569 -9.96 -4.54 -11.70
N ALA A 570 -11.02 -5.31 -11.50
CA ALA A 570 -12.40 -4.88 -11.76
C ALA A 570 -12.78 -3.65 -10.91
N LYS A 571 -12.36 -3.61 -9.64
CA LYS A 571 -12.61 -2.50 -8.73
C LYS A 571 -11.87 -1.22 -9.15
N SER A 572 -10.63 -1.36 -9.62
CA SER A 572 -9.79 -0.22 -10.02
C SER A 572 -10.24 0.40 -11.34
N LEU A 573 -10.64 -0.43 -12.32
CA LEU A 573 -11.04 -0.02 -13.67
C LEU A 573 -12.53 0.30 -13.81
N ALA A 574 -13.34 0.02 -12.78
CA ALA A 574 -14.77 0.30 -12.85
C ALA A 574 -15.07 1.79 -12.99
N ILE A 575 -16.08 2.12 -13.79
CA ILE A 575 -16.59 3.49 -13.93
C ILE A 575 -16.84 4.10 -12.56
N LYS A 576 -16.24 5.27 -12.32
CA LYS A 576 -16.36 5.97 -11.04
C LYS A 576 -17.71 6.68 -10.94
N ASN A 577 -18.23 6.81 -9.72
CA ASN A 577 -19.40 7.66 -9.47
C ASN A 577 -19.08 9.11 -9.87
N GLY A 578 -20.03 9.78 -10.53
CA GLY A 578 -19.83 11.12 -11.06
C GLY A 578 -19.41 11.16 -12.54
N GLN A 579 -19.23 10.02 -13.19
CA GLN A 579 -18.96 9.93 -14.63
C GLN A 579 -20.28 9.88 -15.42
N SER A 580 -20.43 10.79 -16.39
CA SER A 580 -21.58 10.80 -17.31
C SER A 580 -21.42 9.68 -18.38
N LEU A 581 -22.50 9.00 -18.67
CA LEU A 581 -22.60 8.00 -19.72
C LEU A 581 -23.63 8.44 -20.77
N ASN A 582 -23.29 8.28 -22.04
CA ASN A 582 -24.26 8.50 -23.12
C ASN A 582 -25.29 7.35 -23.19
N SER A 583 -26.36 7.52 -23.94
CA SER A 583 -27.46 6.53 -24.03
C SER A 583 -26.96 5.16 -24.50
N THR A 584 -26.06 5.13 -25.49
CA THR A 584 -25.49 3.91 -26.05
C THR A 584 -24.63 3.16 -25.02
N GLU A 585 -23.83 3.89 -24.24
CA GLU A 585 -23.01 3.31 -23.16
C GLU A 585 -23.88 2.76 -22.02
N GLN A 586 -24.98 3.47 -21.68
CA GLN A 586 -25.94 3.00 -20.68
C GLN A 586 -26.59 1.68 -21.13
N GLU A 587 -27.07 1.61 -22.37
CA GLU A 587 -27.67 0.40 -22.92
C GLU A 587 -26.67 -0.76 -23.02
N HIS A 588 -25.42 -0.48 -23.46
CA HIS A 588 -24.36 -1.47 -23.49
C HIS A 588 -24.07 -2.02 -22.10
N MET A 589 -24.01 -1.15 -21.08
CA MET A 589 -23.79 -1.58 -19.69
C MET A 589 -24.93 -2.46 -19.18
N VAL A 590 -26.19 -2.10 -19.45
CA VAL A 590 -27.35 -2.90 -19.07
C VAL A 590 -27.29 -4.27 -19.72
N ASN A 591 -27.07 -4.32 -21.03
CA ASN A 591 -27.01 -5.58 -21.78
C ASN A 591 -25.84 -6.46 -21.32
N SER A 592 -24.65 -5.87 -21.09
CA SER A 592 -23.47 -6.59 -20.62
C SER A 592 -23.64 -7.12 -19.19
N LEU A 593 -24.31 -6.36 -18.30
CA LEU A 593 -24.61 -6.82 -16.95
C LEU A 593 -25.49 -8.08 -16.97
N PHE A 594 -26.58 -8.06 -17.76
CA PHE A 594 -27.48 -9.19 -17.85
C PHE A 594 -26.94 -10.38 -18.68
N ALA A 595 -25.85 -10.18 -19.41
CA ALA A 595 -25.07 -11.26 -20.01
C ALA A 595 -24.10 -11.95 -19.02
N CYS A 596 -23.86 -11.38 -17.84
CA CYS A 596 -23.05 -11.99 -16.79
C CYS A 596 -23.74 -13.20 -16.17
N LYS A 597 -22.96 -14.15 -15.63
CA LYS A 597 -23.48 -15.36 -14.94
C LYS A 597 -24.25 -15.02 -13.67
N GLU A 598 -23.79 -14.02 -12.92
CA GLU A 598 -24.39 -13.57 -11.67
C GLU A 598 -24.64 -12.05 -11.66
N PRO A 599 -25.62 -11.55 -12.44
CA PRO A 599 -25.83 -10.12 -12.61
C PRO A 599 -26.30 -9.42 -11.32
N ASN A 600 -26.88 -10.16 -10.37
CA ASN A 600 -27.55 -9.60 -9.18
C ASN A 600 -26.58 -9.04 -8.14
N VAL A 601 -25.33 -9.52 -8.12
CA VAL A 601 -24.35 -9.19 -7.09
C VAL A 601 -23.02 -8.77 -7.69
N SER A 602 -22.37 -7.77 -7.07
CA SER A 602 -21.01 -7.38 -7.42
C SER A 602 -19.99 -8.42 -6.92
N PRO A 603 -18.74 -8.38 -7.36
CA PRO A 603 -17.67 -9.25 -6.83
C PRO A 603 -17.47 -9.17 -5.31
N THR A 604 -17.97 -8.10 -4.68
CA THR A 604 -17.93 -7.86 -3.22
C THR A 604 -19.26 -8.18 -2.52
N ASN A 605 -20.11 -9.00 -3.12
CA ASN A 605 -21.42 -9.44 -2.61
C ASN A 605 -22.41 -8.30 -2.28
N ARG A 606 -22.35 -7.19 -3.04
CA ARG A 606 -23.32 -6.10 -2.92
C ARG A 606 -24.28 -6.13 -4.10
N PRO A 607 -25.58 -5.82 -3.93
CA PRO A 607 -26.51 -5.80 -5.03
C PRO A 607 -26.09 -4.81 -6.12
N THR A 608 -26.13 -5.23 -7.38
CA THR A 608 -25.81 -4.44 -8.57
C THR A 608 -26.99 -3.63 -9.07
N PHE A 609 -28.19 -4.15 -8.89
CA PHE A 609 -29.44 -3.48 -9.23
C PHE A 609 -30.57 -3.82 -8.24
N ILE A 610 -31.59 -3.01 -8.25
CA ILE A 610 -32.86 -3.22 -7.54
C ILE A 610 -34.01 -3.00 -8.52
N THR A 611 -35.11 -3.74 -8.32
CA THR A 611 -36.36 -3.53 -9.04
C THR A 611 -37.38 -2.88 -8.09
N MET A 612 -38.13 -1.90 -8.58
CA MET A 612 -39.24 -1.26 -7.88
C MET A 612 -40.52 -1.53 -8.67
N ALA A 613 -41.46 -2.27 -8.09
CA ALA A 613 -42.75 -2.50 -8.69
C ALA A 613 -43.60 -1.21 -8.66
N VAL A 614 -44.57 -1.10 -9.58
CA VAL A 614 -45.50 0.05 -9.60
C VAL A 614 -46.24 0.17 -8.28
N ASP A 615 -46.68 -0.93 -7.69
CA ASP A 615 -47.36 -0.99 -6.38
C ASP A 615 -46.48 -0.43 -5.23
N ASP A 616 -45.14 -0.61 -5.29
CA ASP A 616 -44.25 -0.07 -4.28
C ASP A 616 -44.07 1.44 -4.42
N ILE A 617 -44.22 1.96 -5.64
CA ILE A 617 -44.22 3.38 -5.90
C ILE A 617 -45.54 3.98 -5.42
N GLU A 618 -46.69 3.37 -5.73
CA GLU A 618 -48.01 3.80 -5.30
C GLU A 618 -48.14 3.88 -3.77
N LYS A 619 -47.64 2.87 -3.06
CA LYS A 619 -47.58 2.86 -1.57
C LYS A 619 -46.81 4.05 -0.98
N LYS A 620 -45.95 4.71 -1.74
CA LYS A 620 -45.19 5.89 -1.30
C LYS A 620 -45.98 7.18 -1.42
N PHE A 621 -47.07 7.18 -2.22
CA PHE A 621 -47.97 8.32 -2.42
C PHE A 621 -49.26 8.21 -1.59
N MET A 622 -49.52 7.08 -0.95
CA MET A 622 -50.57 6.89 0.04
C MET A 622 -50.05 7.23 1.45
#